data_ad3f1ac667b49f91548511ee1cbc4acc
#
_entry.id   ad3f1ac667b49f91548511ee1cbc4acc
#
_cell.length_a   1.000
_cell.length_b   1.000
_cell.length_c   1.000
_cell.angle_alpha   90.00
_cell.angle_beta   90.00
_cell.angle_gamma   90.00
#
_symmetry.space_group_name_H-M   'P 1'
#
loop_
_entity.id
_entity.type
_entity.pdbx_description
1 polymer ?
#
loop_
_entity_poly.entity_id
_entity_poly.type
_entity_poly.pdbx_seq_one_letter_code
_entity_poly.pdbx_strand_id
1 'polypeptide(L)'
;MNELKPLVIGDLVVKKPVIQGGMGVGISLHKLAGAVAQAGGVGIISSAQIGFREPDFTTNFVEANLRAIRREMKSAREISPDGAIGFNIMVATKHYDMWVKEAVKAGADIIISGAGLPVSLPEHVEAAYAEMKEDGCPPAGFSWPPLYLPPSPPW
;
A
#
# COMPACT_ATOMS: atom_id res chain seq x y z
N MET A 1 -31.99 2.12 8.91
CA MET A 1 -30.87 1.25 8.47
C MET A 1 -29.77 1.38 9.51
N ASN A 2 -29.29 0.28 10.08
CA ASN A 2 -28.16 0.36 11.02
C ASN A 2 -26.93 0.78 10.20
N GLU A 3 -26.36 1.92 10.52
CA GLU A 3 -25.07 2.32 9.95
C GLU A 3 -23.99 1.36 10.42
N LEU A 4 -23.17 0.90 9.47
CA LEU A 4 -22.01 0.07 9.79
C LEU A 4 -21.01 0.91 10.59
N LYS A 5 -20.44 0.32 11.64
CA LYS A 5 -19.39 0.98 12.42
C LYS A 5 -18.16 1.18 11.53
N PRO A 6 -17.47 2.33 11.62
CA PRO A 6 -16.20 2.54 10.93
C PRO A 6 -15.19 1.45 11.27
N LEU A 7 -14.33 1.11 10.30
CA LEU A 7 -13.18 0.24 10.53
C LEU A 7 -12.02 1.09 11.05
N VAL A 8 -11.46 0.69 12.18
CA VAL A 8 -10.29 1.35 12.78
C VAL A 8 -9.10 0.40 12.75
N ILE A 9 -8.01 0.85 12.12
CA ILE A 9 -6.75 0.10 12.02
C ILE A 9 -5.63 1.04 12.46
N GLY A 10 -5.16 0.91 13.71
CA GLY A 10 -4.27 1.93 14.29
C GLY A 10 -4.97 3.28 14.30
N ASP A 11 -4.33 4.29 13.72
CA ASP A 11 -4.89 5.64 13.58
C ASP A 11 -5.73 5.82 12.31
N LEU A 12 -5.73 4.84 11.42
CA LEU A 12 -6.52 4.87 10.19
C LEU A 12 -8.00 4.59 10.49
N VAL A 13 -8.85 5.56 10.21
CA VAL A 13 -10.31 5.44 10.35
C VAL A 13 -10.97 5.40 8.98
N VAL A 14 -11.55 4.27 8.64
CA VAL A 14 -12.25 4.03 7.36
C VAL A 14 -13.75 4.10 7.59
N LYS A 15 -14.42 5.07 6.98
CA LYS A 15 -15.85 5.34 7.20
C LYS A 15 -16.75 4.15 6.84
N LYS A 16 -16.43 3.47 5.75
CA LYS A 16 -17.13 2.25 5.32
C LYS A 16 -16.19 1.06 5.49
N PRO A 17 -16.53 0.05 6.30
CA PRO A 17 -15.68 -1.09 6.62
C PRO A 17 -15.57 -2.07 5.42
N VAL A 18 -15.10 -1.57 4.29
CA VAL A 18 -14.92 -2.30 3.04
C VAL A 18 -13.49 -2.12 2.57
N ILE A 19 -12.79 -3.21 2.35
CA ILE A 19 -11.45 -3.24 1.78
C ILE A 19 -11.56 -3.92 0.40
N GLN A 20 -11.17 -3.19 -0.64
CA GLN A 20 -11.12 -3.75 -1.98
C GLN A 20 -9.92 -4.68 -2.12
N GLY A 21 -10.11 -5.86 -2.70
CA GLY A 21 -9.02 -6.79 -2.96
C GLY A 21 -8.08 -6.31 -4.07
N GLY A 22 -6.77 -6.46 -3.85
CA GLY A 22 -5.77 -6.17 -4.87
C GLY A 22 -5.75 -7.23 -5.96
N MET A 23 -6.12 -6.89 -7.19
CA MET A 23 -6.12 -7.77 -8.35
C MET A 23 -5.05 -7.33 -9.35
N GLY A 24 -4.06 -8.20 -9.58
CA GLY A 24 -3.07 -8.06 -10.66
C GLY A 24 -3.56 -8.77 -11.92
N VAL A 25 -2.97 -8.60 -13.10
CA VAL A 25 -2.08 -7.52 -13.49
C VAL A 25 -2.93 -6.41 -14.12
N GLY A 26 -2.73 -5.18 -13.69
CA GLY A 26 -3.38 -4.03 -14.34
C GLY A 26 -4.87 -3.82 -14.05
N ILE A 27 -5.50 -4.62 -13.17
CA ILE A 27 -6.91 -4.48 -12.78
C ILE A 27 -7.03 -3.44 -11.65
N SER A 28 -6.41 -3.71 -10.50
CA SER A 28 -6.44 -2.78 -9.36
C SER A 28 -5.33 -1.75 -9.48
N LEU A 29 -5.59 -0.68 -10.22
CA LEU A 29 -4.73 0.49 -10.36
C LEU A 29 -5.43 1.73 -9.80
N HIS A 30 -4.85 2.92 -10.01
CA HIS A 30 -5.30 4.19 -9.44
C HIS A 30 -6.81 4.48 -9.61
N LYS A 31 -7.39 4.14 -10.76
CA LYS A 31 -8.82 4.46 -11.02
C LYS A 31 -9.74 3.68 -10.06
N LEU A 32 -9.52 2.38 -9.93
CA LEU A 32 -10.34 1.55 -9.05
C LEU A 32 -10.06 1.87 -7.59
N ALA A 33 -8.78 1.90 -7.18
CA ALA A 33 -8.39 2.17 -5.81
C ALA A 33 -8.84 3.59 -5.36
N GLY A 34 -8.61 4.60 -6.19
CA GLY A 34 -9.04 5.96 -5.92
C GLY A 34 -10.56 6.10 -5.78
N ALA A 35 -11.33 5.47 -6.67
CA ALA A 35 -12.80 5.50 -6.59
C ALA A 35 -13.34 4.82 -5.31
N VAL A 36 -12.76 3.69 -4.90
CA VAL A 36 -13.14 3.01 -3.65
C VAL A 36 -12.79 3.86 -2.43
N ALA A 37 -11.60 4.45 -2.41
CA ALA A 37 -11.17 5.34 -1.34
C ALA A 37 -12.06 6.59 -1.25
N GLN A 38 -12.38 7.21 -2.38
CA GLN A 38 -13.30 8.35 -2.45
C GLN A 38 -14.71 8.00 -1.96
N ALA A 39 -15.16 6.77 -2.18
CA ALA A 39 -16.42 6.27 -1.66
C ALA A 39 -16.41 5.97 -0.16
N GLY A 40 -15.26 6.08 0.52
CA GLY A 40 -15.08 5.92 1.96
C GLY A 40 -14.65 4.51 2.41
N GLY A 41 -14.30 3.62 1.48
CA GLY A 41 -13.66 2.33 1.74
C GLY A 41 -12.14 2.41 1.68
N VAL A 42 -11.44 1.26 1.68
CA VAL A 42 -10.01 1.16 1.45
C VAL A 42 -9.76 0.76 0.00
N GLY A 43 -9.17 1.64 -0.78
CA GLY A 43 -8.76 1.36 -2.14
C GLY A 43 -7.37 0.70 -2.17
N ILE A 44 -7.25 -0.43 -2.87
CA ILE A 44 -6.00 -1.20 -2.90
C ILE A 44 -5.46 -1.29 -4.33
N ILE A 45 -4.22 -0.84 -4.51
CA ILE A 45 -3.45 -0.98 -5.74
C ILE A 45 -2.67 -2.30 -5.68
N SER A 46 -2.72 -3.10 -6.74
CA SER A 46 -1.93 -4.32 -6.84
C SER A 46 -0.53 -4.02 -7.40
N SER A 47 0.51 -4.40 -6.65
CA SER A 47 1.90 -4.24 -7.09
C SER A 47 2.35 -5.31 -8.11
N ALA A 48 1.56 -6.36 -8.32
CA ALA A 48 1.92 -7.47 -9.20
C ALA A 48 2.17 -7.00 -10.63
N GLN A 49 3.44 -6.96 -11.04
CA GLN A 49 3.89 -6.48 -12.35
C GLN A 49 3.31 -5.10 -12.73
N ILE A 50 3.19 -4.20 -11.77
CA ILE A 50 2.52 -2.92 -11.92
C ILE A 50 3.13 -2.05 -13.04
N GLY A 51 4.41 -2.24 -13.32
CA GLY A 51 5.16 -1.56 -14.39
C GLY A 51 4.92 -2.12 -15.80
N PHE A 52 3.99 -3.04 -16.00
CA PHE A 52 3.81 -3.75 -17.29
C PHE A 52 3.55 -2.84 -18.51
N ARG A 53 3.15 -1.60 -18.26
CA ARG A 53 2.94 -0.58 -19.30
C ARG A 53 4.17 0.30 -19.55
N GLU A 54 5.22 0.16 -18.75
CA GLU A 54 6.45 0.91 -18.95
C GLU A 54 7.19 0.39 -20.18
N PRO A 55 7.74 1.27 -21.03
CA PRO A 55 8.38 0.85 -22.28
C PRO A 55 9.61 -0.02 -22.06
N ASP A 56 10.26 0.10 -20.91
CA ASP A 56 11.45 -0.65 -20.50
C ASP A 56 11.15 -1.78 -19.51
N PHE A 57 9.90 -2.19 -19.37
CA PHE A 57 9.50 -3.22 -18.39
C PHE A 57 10.27 -4.53 -18.51
N THR A 58 10.58 -4.95 -19.73
CA THR A 58 11.30 -6.21 -19.98
C THR A 58 12.82 -6.11 -19.77
N THR A 59 13.39 -4.92 -19.90
CA THR A 59 14.82 -4.68 -19.80
C THR A 59 15.25 -4.09 -18.47
N ASN A 60 14.36 -3.35 -17.80
CA ASN A 60 14.60 -2.67 -16.53
C ASN A 60 13.43 -2.90 -15.55
N PHE A 61 13.12 -4.17 -15.32
CA PHE A 61 11.94 -4.62 -14.58
C PHE A 61 11.75 -3.94 -13.22
N VAL A 62 12.82 -3.85 -12.43
CA VAL A 62 12.73 -3.30 -11.07
C VAL A 62 12.35 -1.83 -11.12
N GLU A 63 13.10 -1.00 -11.84
CA GLU A 63 12.85 0.44 -11.89
C GLU A 63 11.51 0.77 -12.57
N ALA A 64 11.11 -0.01 -13.59
CA ALA A 64 9.81 0.14 -14.21
C ALA A 64 8.65 -0.04 -13.20
N ASN A 65 8.76 -1.04 -12.32
CA ASN A 65 7.76 -1.24 -11.27
C ASN A 65 7.81 -0.15 -10.19
N LEU A 66 9.00 0.30 -9.76
CA LEU A 66 9.13 1.39 -8.77
C LEU A 66 8.50 2.69 -9.30
N ARG A 67 8.80 3.07 -10.54
CA ARG A 67 8.17 4.24 -11.20
C ARG A 67 6.65 4.11 -11.26
N ALA A 68 6.16 2.91 -11.59
CA ALA A 68 4.73 2.65 -11.66
C ALA A 68 4.06 2.73 -10.28
N ILE A 69 4.68 2.25 -9.21
CA ILE A 69 4.17 2.40 -7.83
C ILE A 69 3.97 3.88 -7.51
N ARG A 70 4.98 4.72 -7.73
CA ARG A 70 4.91 6.18 -7.52
C ARG A 70 3.79 6.82 -8.33
N ARG A 71 3.72 6.50 -9.62
CA ARG A 71 2.72 7.06 -10.53
C ARG A 71 1.30 6.66 -10.14
N GLU A 72 1.06 5.38 -9.90
CA GLU A 72 -0.28 4.88 -9.56
C GLU A 72 -0.77 5.44 -8.24
N MET A 73 0.09 5.58 -7.22
CA MET A 73 -0.28 6.22 -5.95
C MET A 73 -0.60 7.71 -6.16
N LYS A 74 0.26 8.45 -6.87
CA LYS A 74 0.00 9.87 -7.17
C LYS A 74 -1.36 10.06 -7.86
N SER A 75 -1.63 9.26 -8.88
CA SER A 75 -2.91 9.36 -9.62
C SER A 75 -4.11 8.93 -8.79
N ALA A 76 -3.96 7.98 -7.87
CA ALA A 76 -5.02 7.61 -6.94
C ALA A 76 -5.31 8.73 -5.92
N ARG A 77 -4.28 9.44 -5.45
CA ARG A 77 -4.43 10.62 -4.58
C ARG A 77 -5.09 11.81 -5.29
N GLU A 78 -4.90 11.97 -6.60
CA GLU A 78 -5.63 12.97 -7.40
C GLU A 78 -7.15 12.70 -7.40
N ILE A 79 -7.56 11.43 -7.37
CA ILE A 79 -8.97 11.03 -7.27
C ILE A 79 -9.50 11.15 -5.83
N SER A 80 -8.73 10.72 -4.86
CA SER A 80 -9.11 10.70 -3.44
C SER A 80 -7.96 11.20 -2.56
N PRO A 81 -7.83 12.52 -2.37
CA PRO A 81 -6.73 13.10 -1.60
C PRO A 81 -6.65 12.60 -0.15
N ASP A 82 -7.80 12.46 0.50
CA ASP A 82 -7.91 12.11 1.93
C ASP A 82 -8.43 10.69 2.17
N GLY A 83 -8.65 9.90 1.12
CA GLY A 83 -9.17 8.55 1.24
C GLY A 83 -8.10 7.53 1.59
N ALA A 84 -8.49 6.42 2.20
CA ALA A 84 -7.59 5.33 2.54
C ALA A 84 -7.14 4.56 1.29
N ILE A 85 -5.85 4.63 0.95
CA ILE A 85 -5.27 3.97 -0.23
C ILE A 85 -4.06 3.15 0.19
N GLY A 86 -3.99 1.92 -0.27
CA GLY A 86 -2.87 1.03 0.03
C GLY A 86 -2.40 0.19 -1.14
N PHE A 87 -1.41 -0.65 -0.86
CA PHE A 87 -0.89 -1.61 -1.82
C PHE A 87 -1.08 -3.04 -1.33
N ASN A 88 -1.42 -3.93 -2.27
CA ASN A 88 -1.28 -5.37 -2.10
C ASN A 88 0.06 -5.82 -2.69
N ILE A 89 0.90 -6.45 -1.85
CA ILE A 89 2.25 -6.89 -2.21
C ILE A 89 2.42 -8.35 -1.81
N MET A 90 2.80 -9.21 -2.76
CA MET A 90 3.03 -10.63 -2.47
C MET A 90 4.40 -10.85 -1.85
N VAL A 91 4.45 -11.52 -0.69
CA VAL A 91 5.70 -11.85 0.04
C VAL A 91 6.64 -12.70 -0.82
N ALA A 92 6.11 -13.62 -1.59
CA ALA A 92 6.89 -14.53 -2.45
C ALA A 92 7.55 -13.87 -3.67
N THR A 93 7.34 -12.57 -3.89
CA THR A 93 7.97 -11.87 -5.01
C THR A 93 9.44 -11.55 -4.71
N LYS A 94 10.28 -11.63 -5.74
CA LYS A 94 11.63 -11.05 -5.65
C LYS A 94 11.51 -9.54 -5.35
N HIS A 95 12.42 -9.02 -4.56
CA HIS A 95 12.45 -7.59 -4.20
C HIS A 95 11.22 -7.11 -3.40
N TYR A 96 10.62 -8.00 -2.59
CA TYR A 96 9.49 -7.66 -1.73
C TYR A 96 9.76 -6.43 -0.86
N ASP A 97 10.95 -6.38 -0.25
CA ASP A 97 11.45 -5.25 0.54
C ASP A 97 11.43 -3.92 -0.23
N MET A 98 11.88 -3.94 -1.48
CA MET A 98 11.90 -2.76 -2.34
C MET A 98 10.48 -2.27 -2.66
N TRP A 99 9.56 -3.20 -2.96
CA TRP A 99 8.16 -2.85 -3.22
C TRP A 99 7.48 -2.24 -2.00
N VAL A 100 7.71 -2.80 -0.81
CA VAL A 100 7.16 -2.27 0.45
C VAL A 100 7.72 -0.87 0.70
N LYS A 101 9.04 -0.69 0.66
CA LYS A 101 9.68 0.60 0.88
C LYS A 101 9.16 1.66 -0.08
N GLU A 102 9.06 1.33 -1.37
CA GLU A 102 8.56 2.27 -2.37
C GLU A 102 7.09 2.64 -2.16
N ALA A 103 6.25 1.67 -1.80
CA ALA A 103 4.84 1.93 -1.50
C ALA A 103 4.67 2.87 -0.30
N VAL A 104 5.47 2.68 0.76
CA VAL A 104 5.50 3.56 1.93
C VAL A 104 5.96 4.97 1.54
N LYS A 105 7.07 5.08 0.80
CA LYS A 105 7.59 6.37 0.31
C LYS A 105 6.61 7.10 -0.60
N ALA A 106 5.83 6.35 -1.38
CA ALA A 106 4.78 6.91 -2.22
C ALA A 106 3.54 7.39 -1.45
N GLY A 107 3.46 7.16 -0.14
CA GLY A 107 2.37 7.62 0.73
C GLY A 107 1.20 6.63 0.86
N ALA A 108 1.48 5.33 0.87
CA ALA A 108 0.47 4.32 1.16
C ALA A 108 0.03 4.38 2.63
N ASP A 109 -1.28 4.37 2.89
CA ASP A 109 -1.85 4.33 4.24
C ASP A 109 -1.84 2.92 4.83
N ILE A 110 -1.83 1.89 3.99
CA ILE A 110 -1.86 0.49 4.40
C ILE A 110 -1.12 -0.40 3.40
N ILE A 111 -0.42 -1.40 3.92
CA ILE A 111 0.16 -2.49 3.13
C ILE A 111 -0.55 -3.79 3.46
N ILE A 112 -1.06 -4.47 2.45
CA ILE A 112 -1.65 -5.80 2.55
C ILE A 112 -0.68 -6.79 1.92
N SER A 113 -0.13 -7.68 2.72
CA SER A 113 0.80 -8.71 2.25
C SER A 113 0.15 -10.09 2.27
N GLY A 114 0.30 -10.80 1.17
CA GLY A 114 -0.21 -12.15 0.99
C GLY A 114 0.80 -13.05 0.27
N ALA A 115 0.41 -14.27 -0.06
CA ALA A 115 1.27 -15.26 -0.72
C ALA A 115 2.57 -15.55 0.05
N GLY A 116 2.45 -15.68 1.37
CA GLY A 116 3.53 -15.93 2.32
C GLY A 116 3.28 -15.26 3.65
N LEU A 117 4.11 -15.55 4.65
CA LEU A 117 4.05 -14.93 5.96
C LEU A 117 4.94 -13.68 5.99
N PRO A 118 4.38 -12.47 6.18
CA PRO A 118 5.12 -11.21 6.08
C PRO A 118 5.87 -10.86 7.37
N VAL A 119 6.73 -11.73 7.88
CA VAL A 119 7.42 -11.58 9.18
C VAL A 119 8.28 -10.31 9.22
N SER A 120 8.92 -9.99 8.09
CA SER A 120 9.82 -8.82 7.95
C SER A 120 9.12 -7.53 7.53
N LEU A 121 7.79 -7.53 7.36
CA LEU A 121 7.06 -6.33 6.92
C LEU A 121 7.29 -5.10 7.81
N PRO A 122 7.25 -5.22 9.16
CA PRO A 122 7.51 -4.08 10.04
C PRO A 122 8.89 -3.46 9.82
N GLU A 123 9.93 -4.30 9.69
CA GLU A 123 11.31 -3.86 9.47
C GLU A 123 11.46 -3.07 8.15
N HIS A 124 10.80 -3.52 7.09
CA HIS A 124 10.84 -2.83 5.80
C HIS A 124 10.11 -1.48 5.84
N VAL A 125 9.01 -1.40 6.58
CA VAL A 125 8.27 -0.15 6.80
C VAL A 125 9.09 0.83 7.62
N GLU A 126 9.69 0.38 8.72
CA GLU A 126 10.57 1.21 9.57
C GLU A 126 11.78 1.73 8.79
N ALA A 127 12.41 0.86 7.97
CA ALA A 127 13.52 1.25 7.12
C ALA A 127 13.12 2.33 6.09
N ALA A 128 11.93 2.22 5.50
CA ALA A 128 11.42 3.24 4.58
C ALA A 128 11.26 4.61 5.27
N TYR A 129 10.71 4.63 6.49
CA TYR A 129 10.58 5.87 7.26
C TYR A 129 11.93 6.48 7.67
N ALA A 130 12.91 5.63 8.01
CA ALA A 130 14.26 6.10 8.32
C ALA A 130 14.89 6.79 7.09
N GLU A 131 14.82 6.16 5.92
CA GLU A 131 15.30 6.71 4.66
C GLU A 131 14.60 8.05 4.31
N MET A 132 13.27 8.15 4.48
CA MET A 132 12.52 9.39 4.24
C MET A 132 12.95 10.53 5.16
N LYS A 133 13.29 10.24 6.42
CA LYS A 133 13.77 11.25 7.37
C LYS A 133 15.16 11.76 7.00
N GLU A 134 16.05 10.87 6.53
CA GLU A 134 17.40 11.25 6.09
C GLU A 134 17.32 12.14 4.83
N ASP A 135 16.39 11.86 3.93
CA ASP A 135 16.14 12.65 2.71
C ASP A 135 15.41 13.99 2.98
N GLY A 136 15.06 14.27 4.23
CA GLY A 136 14.36 15.51 4.61
C GLY A 136 12.91 15.58 4.14
N CYS A 137 12.32 14.44 3.76
CA CYS A 137 10.93 14.33 3.35
C CYS A 137 10.12 13.70 4.50
N PRO A 138 9.50 14.49 5.39
CA PRO A 138 8.68 13.91 6.43
C PRO A 138 7.46 13.22 5.84
N PRO A 139 7.07 12.04 6.33
CA PRO A 139 5.85 11.39 5.91
C PRO A 139 4.67 12.30 6.15
N ALA A 140 3.90 12.58 5.11
CA ALA A 140 2.70 13.39 5.20
C ALA A 140 1.69 12.69 6.12
N GLY A 141 1.55 13.19 7.36
CA GLY A 141 0.42 12.90 8.23
C GLY A 141 0.30 11.50 8.82
N PHE A 142 1.34 10.69 8.83
CA PHE A 142 1.28 9.34 9.35
C PHE A 142 1.87 9.24 10.75
N SER A 143 1.03 9.09 11.78
CA SER A 143 1.44 8.64 13.11
C SER A 143 1.22 7.12 13.18
N TRP A 144 2.29 6.36 13.01
CA TRP A 144 2.27 4.90 13.15
C TRP A 144 2.77 4.51 14.55
N PRO A 145 1.96 3.89 15.40
CA PRO A 145 2.46 2.87 16.30
C PRO A 145 2.46 1.53 15.54
N PRO A 146 3.52 0.73 15.57
CA PRO A 146 3.48 -0.60 14.98
C PRO A 146 2.34 -1.37 15.62
N LEU A 147 1.37 -1.80 14.81
CA LEU A 147 0.39 -2.81 15.22
C LEU A 147 1.17 -4.13 15.37
N TYR A 148 1.83 -4.26 16.52
CA TYR A 148 2.35 -5.53 16.98
C TYR A 148 1.10 -6.34 17.36
N LEU A 149 0.63 -7.18 16.46
CA LEU A 149 -0.22 -8.28 16.88
C LEU A 149 0.72 -9.23 17.65
N PRO A 150 0.56 -9.40 18.97
CA PRO A 150 1.35 -10.38 19.68
C PRO A 150 1.11 -11.75 19.04
N PRO A 151 2.12 -12.64 19.01
CA PRO A 151 1.93 -13.98 18.50
C PRO A 151 0.73 -14.60 19.20
N SER A 152 -0.17 -15.18 18.41
CA SER A 152 -1.32 -15.89 18.94
C SER A 152 -0.85 -16.87 20.02
N PRO A 153 -1.51 -16.93 21.19
CA PRO A 153 -1.16 -17.92 22.20
C PRO A 153 -1.22 -19.31 21.57
N PRO A 154 -0.32 -20.23 21.95
CA PRO A 154 -0.37 -21.58 21.43
C PRO A 154 -1.70 -22.22 21.81
N TRP A 155 -2.38 -22.74 20.80
CA TRP A 155 -3.61 -23.55 20.98
C TRP A 155 -3.31 -24.83 21.74
#